data_7972b495a132ec32077b58bac69732d9
#
_entry.id   7972b495a132ec32077b58bac69732d9
#
_cell.length_a   1.000
_cell.length_b   1.000
_cell.length_c   1.000
_cell.angle_alpha   90.00
_cell.angle_beta   90.00
_cell.angle_gamma   90.00
#
_symmetry.space_group_name_H-M   'P 1'
#
loop_
_entity.id
_entity.type
_entity.pdbx_description
1 polymer ?
#
loop_
_entity_poly.entity_id
_entity_poly.type
_entity_poly.pdbx_seq_one_letter_code
_entity_poly.pdbx_strand_id
1 'polypeptide(L)'
;CRNVRIDNVTIHHSEGMAFIFQLCHNVSLTGCRIEPSENRLISSCADATHFVNCSGDILMKDCVMESQCDDATNVHGIYTRVQKIEGNRLYLQFMHNQQEGVPLYHAGDRLCLIKCGDMTAFGECRVVSAERVNGQLCCVSVDRLPEGIAEQDGVENIDRAPENVTITGCVTGKNRARSFLISCRGHVRITGNELHSNGAAIWISGDCRYWYESGPVEDVEVSGNQIECKNSGIVGWGTAAVEVVPELEQSPTYYHGRIVIDGNVFRKSRGPLVHARYVRELEVKNNRLICADAQAAEILTRCCTLHNRNNTIETET
;
A
#
# COMPACT_ATOMS: atom_id res chain seq x y z
N CYS A 1 -10.98 4.72 16.16
CA CYS A 1 -11.00 3.67 17.22
C CYS A 1 -9.58 3.30 17.65
N ARG A 2 -9.44 2.66 18.84
CA ARG A 2 -8.17 2.14 19.34
C ARG A 2 -8.34 0.69 19.75
N ASN A 3 -7.32 -0.15 19.49
CA ASN A 3 -7.27 -1.57 19.83
C ASN A 3 -8.48 -2.35 19.30
N VAL A 4 -8.72 -2.21 17.98
CA VAL A 4 -9.79 -2.92 17.28
C VAL A 4 -9.37 -4.36 17.07
N ARG A 5 -10.21 -5.31 17.50
CA ARG A 5 -9.99 -6.74 17.28
C ARG A 5 -11.24 -7.37 16.67
N ILE A 6 -11.07 -8.07 15.58
CA ILE A 6 -12.14 -8.80 14.89
C ILE A 6 -11.66 -10.24 14.66
N ASP A 7 -12.37 -11.21 15.23
CA ASP A 7 -12.01 -12.61 15.13
C ASP A 7 -13.15 -13.43 14.51
N ASN A 8 -12.83 -14.28 13.54
CA ASN A 8 -13.74 -15.27 12.95
C ASN A 8 -15.07 -14.68 12.42
N VAL A 9 -15.02 -13.50 11.83
CA VAL A 9 -16.18 -12.88 11.16
C VAL A 9 -16.17 -13.25 9.68
N THR A 10 -17.33 -13.65 9.15
CA THR A 10 -17.54 -13.91 7.73
C THR A 10 -18.42 -12.82 7.14
N ILE A 11 -17.98 -12.22 6.01
CA ILE A 11 -18.74 -11.28 5.19
C ILE A 11 -18.93 -11.93 3.82
N HIS A 12 -20.19 -12.18 3.44
CA HIS A 12 -20.52 -12.80 2.16
C HIS A 12 -20.81 -11.80 1.06
N HIS A 13 -21.22 -10.57 1.42
CA HIS A 13 -21.53 -9.53 0.44
C HIS A 13 -21.35 -8.13 1.04
N SER A 14 -20.75 -7.23 0.24
CA SER A 14 -20.66 -5.80 0.51
C SER A 14 -20.82 -5.02 -0.81
N GLU A 15 -21.60 -3.93 -0.80
CA GLU A 15 -21.71 -3.01 -1.93
C GLU A 15 -20.47 -2.15 -2.16
N GLY A 16 -19.57 -2.08 -1.17
CA GLY A 16 -18.29 -1.41 -1.23
C GLY A 16 -17.19 -2.32 -0.72
N MET A 17 -16.27 -1.77 0.05
CA MET A 17 -15.26 -2.51 0.80
C MET A 17 -15.91 -3.30 1.94
N ALA A 18 -15.43 -4.51 2.22
CA ALA A 18 -16.04 -5.33 3.28
C ALA A 18 -15.63 -4.87 4.68
N PHE A 19 -14.35 -4.59 4.90
CA PHE A 19 -13.84 -3.94 6.12
C PHE A 19 -13.12 -2.65 5.77
N ILE A 20 -13.51 -1.54 6.41
CA ILE A 20 -12.83 -0.24 6.32
C ILE A 20 -12.37 0.19 7.71
N PHE A 21 -11.08 0.42 7.85
CA PHE A 21 -10.46 0.99 9.06
C PHE A 21 -9.87 2.34 8.71
N GLN A 22 -10.41 3.40 9.27
CA GLN A 22 -9.94 4.76 9.04
C GLN A 22 -9.56 5.41 10.37
N LEU A 23 -8.34 5.95 10.46
CA LEU A 23 -7.79 6.59 11.66
C LEU A 23 -7.87 5.70 12.91
N CYS A 24 -7.74 4.39 12.73
CA CYS A 24 -7.68 3.45 13.84
C CYS A 24 -6.24 3.32 14.35
N HIS A 25 -6.13 2.98 15.63
CA HIS A 25 -4.84 2.67 16.24
C HIS A 25 -4.87 1.26 16.78
N ASN A 26 -3.96 0.41 16.36
CA ASN A 26 -3.89 -1.02 16.56
C ASN A 26 -5.14 -1.73 16.05
N VAL A 27 -5.02 -2.42 14.92
CA VAL A 27 -6.12 -3.21 14.32
C VAL A 27 -5.66 -4.63 14.12
N SER A 28 -6.48 -5.58 14.53
CA SER A 28 -6.24 -7.02 14.36
C SER A 28 -7.45 -7.71 13.76
N LEU A 29 -7.22 -8.43 12.64
CA LEU A 29 -8.18 -9.36 12.05
C LEU A 29 -7.59 -10.76 12.11
N THR A 30 -8.32 -11.73 12.69
CA THR A 30 -7.85 -13.11 12.80
C THR A 30 -8.96 -14.07 12.36
N GLY A 31 -8.65 -14.98 11.44
CA GLY A 31 -9.59 -15.99 10.97
C GLY A 31 -10.85 -15.45 10.29
N CYS A 32 -10.79 -14.19 9.81
CA CYS A 32 -11.92 -13.56 9.10
C CYS A 32 -12.01 -14.06 7.67
N ARG A 33 -13.23 -14.09 7.14
CA ARG A 33 -13.50 -14.56 5.78
C ARG A 33 -14.32 -13.53 5.02
N ILE A 34 -13.85 -13.13 3.86
CA ILE A 34 -14.57 -12.32 2.88
C ILE A 34 -14.68 -13.18 1.63
N GLU A 35 -15.80 -13.85 1.47
CA GLU A 35 -16.04 -14.84 0.43
C GLU A 35 -17.51 -14.86 0.00
N PRO A 36 -17.83 -15.16 -1.25
CA PRO A 36 -19.24 -15.23 -1.68
C PRO A 36 -20.01 -16.31 -0.92
N SER A 37 -21.30 -16.08 -0.67
CA SER A 37 -22.20 -17.15 -0.27
C SER A 37 -22.45 -18.13 -1.45
N GLU A 38 -23.05 -19.29 -1.15
CA GLU A 38 -23.43 -20.26 -2.17
C GLU A 38 -24.19 -19.58 -3.34
N ASN A 39 -23.84 -19.99 -4.57
CA ASN A 39 -24.43 -19.50 -5.81
C ASN A 39 -24.17 -18.01 -6.13
N ARG A 40 -23.24 -17.35 -5.45
CA ARG A 40 -22.79 -15.99 -5.79
C ARG A 40 -21.34 -16.00 -6.30
N LEU A 41 -21.02 -15.02 -7.15
CA LEU A 41 -19.68 -14.92 -7.77
C LEU A 41 -18.80 -13.86 -7.08
N ILE A 42 -19.41 -12.90 -6.40
CA ILE A 42 -18.74 -11.72 -5.85
C ILE A 42 -19.02 -11.61 -4.35
N SER A 43 -17.99 -11.32 -3.57
CA SER A 43 -18.06 -11.05 -2.13
C SER A 43 -18.20 -9.54 -1.84
N SER A 44 -17.32 -8.70 -2.40
CA SER A 44 -17.38 -7.25 -2.26
C SER A 44 -17.19 -6.54 -3.59
N CYS A 45 -17.84 -5.38 -3.78
CA CYS A 45 -17.73 -4.58 -5.00
C CYS A 45 -16.44 -3.75 -5.08
N ALA A 46 -15.70 -3.65 -3.99
CA ALA A 46 -14.37 -3.05 -3.88
C ALA A 46 -13.47 -3.98 -3.06
N ASP A 47 -12.50 -3.44 -2.31
CA ASP A 47 -11.54 -4.23 -1.53
C ASP A 47 -12.19 -5.13 -0.47
N ALA A 48 -11.54 -6.24 -0.14
CA ALA A 48 -11.98 -7.02 1.02
C ALA A 48 -11.63 -6.30 2.32
N THR A 49 -10.42 -5.75 2.43
CA THR A 49 -10.00 -4.97 3.61
C THR A 49 -9.28 -3.70 3.18
N HIS A 50 -9.54 -2.59 3.88
CA HIS A 50 -9.01 -1.28 3.53
C HIS A 50 -8.61 -0.51 4.80
N PHE A 51 -7.34 -0.11 4.89
CA PHE A 51 -6.77 0.57 6.05
C PHE A 51 -6.26 1.95 5.63
N VAL A 52 -6.89 3.01 6.13
CA VAL A 52 -6.58 4.40 5.79
C VAL A 52 -6.06 5.14 7.02
N ASN A 53 -4.83 5.64 6.97
CA ASN A 53 -4.21 6.38 8.08
C ASN A 53 -4.38 5.69 9.44
N CYS A 54 -4.29 4.37 9.47
CA CYS A 54 -4.20 3.61 10.71
C CYS A 54 -2.79 3.71 11.28
N SER A 55 -2.66 3.75 12.61
CA SER A 55 -1.38 3.85 13.32
C SER A 55 -1.16 2.68 14.28
N GLY A 56 0.06 2.53 14.79
CA GLY A 56 0.45 1.39 15.60
C GLY A 56 0.55 0.11 14.77
N ASP A 57 0.07 -1.00 15.30
CA ASP A 57 0.16 -2.30 14.66
C ASP A 57 -1.11 -2.65 13.86
N ILE A 58 -0.92 -3.12 12.63
CA ILE A 58 -1.95 -3.76 11.81
C ILE A 58 -1.59 -5.24 11.67
N LEU A 59 -2.46 -6.12 12.16
CA LEU A 59 -2.31 -7.57 12.04
C LEU A 59 -3.46 -8.15 11.23
N MET A 60 -3.13 -8.89 10.16
CA MET A 60 -4.04 -9.79 9.46
C MET A 60 -3.48 -11.20 9.54
N LYS A 61 -4.22 -12.09 10.18
CA LYS A 61 -3.76 -13.46 10.40
C LYS A 61 -4.85 -14.49 10.05
N ASP A 62 -4.45 -15.50 9.27
CA ASP A 62 -5.31 -16.65 8.92
C ASP A 62 -6.66 -16.23 8.30
N CYS A 63 -6.66 -15.11 7.52
CA CYS A 63 -7.85 -14.59 6.85
C CYS A 63 -7.98 -15.14 5.43
N VAL A 64 -9.22 -15.25 4.93
CA VAL A 64 -9.53 -15.63 3.56
C VAL A 64 -10.24 -14.47 2.86
N MET A 65 -9.75 -14.05 1.71
CA MET A 65 -10.28 -12.95 0.92
C MET A 65 -10.41 -13.38 -0.55
N GLU A 66 -11.63 -13.67 -0.97
CA GLU A 66 -11.91 -14.21 -2.30
C GLU A 66 -13.04 -13.47 -3.02
N SER A 67 -12.89 -13.35 -4.34
CA SER A 67 -13.94 -12.89 -5.26
C SER A 67 -14.41 -11.45 -5.06
N GLN A 68 -13.54 -10.59 -4.55
CA GLN A 68 -13.77 -9.14 -4.53
C GLN A 68 -13.49 -8.53 -5.91
N CYS A 69 -14.16 -7.39 -6.20
CA CYS A 69 -14.01 -6.70 -7.48
C CYS A 69 -12.77 -5.80 -7.55
N ASP A 70 -12.02 -5.66 -6.47
CA ASP A 70 -10.76 -4.92 -6.39
C ASP A 70 -9.70 -5.70 -5.60
N ASP A 71 -8.91 -5.05 -4.76
CA ASP A 71 -7.81 -5.67 -4.02
C ASP A 71 -8.30 -6.53 -2.84
N ALA A 72 -7.53 -7.54 -2.46
CA ALA A 72 -7.82 -8.24 -1.22
C ALA A 72 -7.52 -7.34 -0.01
N THR A 73 -6.45 -6.55 -0.08
CA THR A 73 -6.08 -5.60 0.99
C THR A 73 -5.43 -4.37 0.38
N ASN A 74 -5.86 -3.18 0.84
CA ASN A 74 -5.17 -1.91 0.62
C ASN A 74 -4.79 -1.29 1.97
N VAL A 75 -3.52 -0.88 2.13
CA VAL A 75 -3.00 -0.19 3.32
C VAL A 75 -2.31 1.08 2.89
N HIS A 76 -2.86 2.24 3.24
CA HIS A 76 -2.30 3.52 2.81
C HIS A 76 -2.54 4.66 3.80
N GLY A 77 -1.75 5.72 3.66
CA GLY A 77 -2.05 7.05 4.22
C GLY A 77 -2.70 7.96 3.18
N ILE A 78 -2.83 9.23 3.50
CA ILE A 78 -3.37 10.26 2.62
C ILE A 78 -2.34 11.36 2.43
N TYR A 79 -2.08 11.73 1.17
CA TYR A 79 -1.46 13.00 0.81
C TYR A 79 -2.56 14.06 0.63
N THR A 80 -2.46 15.17 1.35
CA THR A 80 -3.21 16.38 1.02
C THR A 80 -2.31 17.35 0.27
N ARG A 81 -2.89 18.36 -0.35
CA ARG A 81 -2.17 19.37 -1.12
C ARG A 81 -2.28 20.73 -0.47
N VAL A 82 -1.18 21.45 -0.41
CA VAL A 82 -1.18 22.87 0.03
C VAL A 82 -1.90 23.71 -1.02
N GLN A 83 -3.08 24.19 -0.68
CA GLN A 83 -3.89 25.08 -1.52
C GLN A 83 -3.53 26.56 -1.33
N LYS A 84 -3.18 26.94 -0.10
CA LYS A 84 -2.84 28.32 0.28
C LYS A 84 -1.96 28.33 1.52
N ILE A 85 -1.11 29.35 1.62
CA ILE A 85 -0.27 29.61 2.79
C ILE A 85 -0.53 31.03 3.31
N GLU A 86 -0.85 31.18 4.59
CA GLU A 86 -1.05 32.47 5.28
C GLU A 86 -0.31 32.50 6.61
N GLY A 87 0.86 33.15 6.68
CA GLY A 87 1.72 33.06 7.85
C GLY A 87 2.04 31.59 8.14
N ASN A 88 1.84 31.12 9.37
CA ASN A 88 2.04 29.71 9.74
C ASN A 88 0.77 28.84 9.54
N ARG A 89 -0.16 29.26 8.70
CA ARG A 89 -1.37 28.50 8.41
C ARG A 89 -1.32 27.91 7.02
N LEU A 90 -1.53 26.60 6.92
CA LEU A 90 -1.63 25.83 5.69
C LEU A 90 -3.09 25.47 5.45
N TYR A 91 -3.61 25.82 4.29
CA TYR A 91 -4.91 25.34 3.80
C TYR A 91 -4.66 24.08 3.00
N LEU A 92 -5.02 22.94 3.56
CA LEU A 92 -4.73 21.59 3.03
C LEU A 92 -5.99 21.02 2.39
N GLN A 93 -5.88 20.70 1.10
CA GLN A 93 -6.98 20.14 0.31
C GLN A 93 -6.87 18.63 0.23
N PHE A 94 -7.96 17.93 0.54
CA PHE A 94 -8.16 16.53 0.19
C PHE A 94 -8.45 16.45 -1.30
N MET A 95 -7.66 15.65 -2.01
CA MET A 95 -7.65 15.65 -3.48
C MET A 95 -8.56 14.60 -4.09
N HIS A 96 -8.93 13.57 -3.34
CA HIS A 96 -9.84 12.52 -3.77
C HIS A 96 -11.15 12.55 -2.97
N ASN A 97 -12.28 12.31 -3.63
CA ASN A 97 -13.61 12.41 -3.02
C ASN A 97 -13.84 11.43 -1.86
N GLN A 98 -13.24 10.26 -1.89
CA GLN A 98 -13.30 9.26 -0.80
C GLN A 98 -12.58 9.71 0.47
N GLN A 99 -11.76 10.76 0.40
CA GLN A 99 -11.01 11.33 1.52
C GLN A 99 -11.73 12.53 2.16
N GLU A 100 -12.83 12.97 1.58
CA GLU A 100 -13.54 14.17 2.05
C GLU A 100 -14.04 14.02 3.49
N GLY A 101 -13.80 15.05 4.28
CA GLY A 101 -14.30 15.11 5.66
C GLY A 101 -13.52 14.27 6.68
N VAL A 102 -12.43 13.63 6.29
CA VAL A 102 -11.56 12.88 7.22
C VAL A 102 -10.92 13.84 8.23
N PRO A 103 -11.04 13.61 9.55
CA PRO A 103 -10.38 14.43 10.56
C PRO A 103 -8.92 14.02 10.72
N LEU A 104 -8.11 14.30 9.68
CA LEU A 104 -6.74 13.78 9.57
C LEU A 104 -5.75 14.47 10.51
N TYR A 105 -5.98 15.73 10.87
CA TYR A 105 -5.01 16.56 11.58
C TYR A 105 -5.45 16.91 13.00
N HIS A 106 -4.55 16.70 13.98
CA HIS A 106 -4.78 17.05 15.39
C HIS A 106 -3.54 17.79 15.94
N ALA A 107 -3.75 18.62 16.96
CA ALA A 107 -2.65 19.30 17.62
C ALA A 107 -1.60 18.30 18.12
N GLY A 108 -0.33 18.59 17.84
CA GLY A 108 0.82 17.76 18.16
C GLY A 108 1.25 16.79 17.04
N ASP A 109 0.40 16.51 16.05
CA ASP A 109 0.75 15.62 14.93
C ASP A 109 1.95 16.18 14.15
N ARG A 110 2.84 15.30 13.70
CA ARG A 110 3.96 15.62 12.82
C ARG A 110 3.52 15.50 11.37
N LEU A 111 3.89 16.50 10.59
CA LEU A 111 3.63 16.54 9.15
C LEU A 111 4.95 16.46 8.39
N CYS A 112 4.99 15.62 7.37
CA CYS A 112 6.05 15.57 6.37
C CYS A 112 5.58 16.29 5.10
N LEU A 113 6.41 17.19 4.58
CA LEU A 113 6.14 17.92 3.35
C LEU A 113 6.93 17.33 2.20
N ILE A 114 6.24 17.16 1.07
CA ILE A 114 6.82 16.57 -0.13
C ILE A 114 6.58 17.45 -1.35
N LYS A 115 7.46 17.35 -2.33
CA LYS A 115 7.21 17.86 -3.68
C LYS A 115 6.33 16.87 -4.44
N CYS A 116 5.09 17.19 -4.76
CA CYS A 116 4.16 16.26 -5.42
C CYS A 116 4.69 15.71 -6.77
N GLY A 117 5.54 16.45 -7.46
CA GLY A 117 6.05 16.05 -8.78
C GLY A 117 6.98 14.82 -8.75
N ASP A 118 7.77 14.67 -7.69
CA ASP A 118 8.76 13.61 -7.53
C ASP A 118 8.67 12.89 -6.17
N MET A 119 7.71 13.27 -5.34
CA MET A 119 7.45 12.78 -3.98
C MET A 119 8.67 12.88 -3.04
N THR A 120 9.58 13.81 -3.30
CA THR A 120 10.74 14.06 -2.43
C THR A 120 10.32 14.81 -1.17
N ALA A 121 10.60 14.24 -0.01
CA ALA A 121 10.42 14.90 1.28
C ALA A 121 11.49 16.01 1.46
N PHE A 122 11.07 17.19 1.91
CA PHE A 122 11.98 18.33 2.08
C PHE A 122 11.88 19.01 3.46
N GLY A 123 10.91 18.65 4.28
CA GLY A 123 10.81 19.23 5.62
C GLY A 123 9.70 18.64 6.46
N GLU A 124 9.76 18.94 7.77
CA GLU A 124 8.76 18.55 8.74
C GLU A 124 8.32 19.74 9.59
N CYS A 125 7.07 19.71 10.05
CA CYS A 125 6.53 20.65 11.03
C CYS A 125 5.55 19.93 11.96
N ARG A 126 5.07 20.65 13.01
CA ARG A 126 4.07 20.13 13.93
C ARG A 126 2.78 20.95 13.86
N VAL A 127 1.66 20.25 13.94
CA VAL A 127 0.35 20.85 14.04
C VAL A 127 0.17 21.52 15.40
N VAL A 128 -0.13 22.82 15.40
CA VAL A 128 -0.53 23.57 16.58
C VAL A 128 -2.05 23.50 16.77
N SER A 129 -2.78 23.68 15.68
CA SER A 129 -4.24 23.52 15.65
C SER A 129 -4.70 23.16 14.25
N ALA A 130 -5.85 22.50 14.14
CA ALA A 130 -6.50 22.19 12.87
C ALA A 130 -7.99 22.49 12.95
N GLU A 131 -8.53 23.06 11.89
CA GLU A 131 -9.94 23.41 11.74
C GLU A 131 -10.44 22.98 10.37
N ARG A 132 -11.58 22.29 10.34
CA ARG A 132 -12.25 21.95 9.08
C ARG A 132 -12.91 23.20 8.51
N VAL A 133 -12.55 23.59 7.29
CA VAL A 133 -13.18 24.67 6.54
C VAL A 133 -14.43 24.17 5.82
N ASN A 134 -14.32 23.01 5.16
CA ASN A 134 -15.43 22.30 4.50
C ASN A 134 -15.08 20.81 4.31
N GLY A 135 -15.85 20.07 3.50
CA GLY A 135 -15.58 18.64 3.24
C GLY A 135 -14.21 18.34 2.63
N GLN A 136 -13.69 19.26 1.82
CA GLN A 136 -12.45 19.07 1.07
C GLN A 136 -11.26 19.86 1.61
N LEU A 137 -11.46 20.80 2.52
CA LEU A 137 -10.44 21.75 2.95
C LEU A 137 -10.32 21.81 4.48
N CYS A 138 -9.10 21.73 4.96
CA CYS A 138 -8.73 21.89 6.36
C CYS A 138 -7.69 23.01 6.49
N CYS A 139 -7.86 23.92 7.47
CA CYS A 139 -6.87 24.92 7.84
C CYS A 139 -6.04 24.38 9.01
N VAL A 140 -4.74 24.24 8.82
CA VAL A 140 -3.80 23.71 9.81
C VAL A 140 -2.78 24.79 10.16
N SER A 141 -2.76 25.20 11.43
CA SER A 141 -1.69 26.06 11.96
C SER A 141 -0.52 25.18 12.39
N VAL A 142 0.70 25.55 11.99
CA VAL A 142 1.93 24.80 12.29
C VAL A 142 2.90 25.61 13.11
N ASP A 143 3.79 24.95 13.83
CA ASP A 143 4.81 25.56 14.67
C ASP A 143 5.81 26.39 13.86
N ARG A 144 6.13 25.90 12.67
CA ARG A 144 7.05 26.55 11.71
C ARG A 144 6.73 26.10 10.29
N LEU A 145 7.03 26.94 9.32
CA LEU A 145 6.98 26.55 7.91
C LEU A 145 8.38 26.00 7.51
N PRO A 146 8.46 24.80 6.92
CA PRO A 146 9.70 24.34 6.30
C PRO A 146 10.15 25.26 5.17
N GLU A 147 11.48 25.40 5.01
CA GLU A 147 12.04 26.18 3.94
C GLU A 147 11.66 25.59 2.57
N GLY A 148 11.30 26.45 1.63
CA GLY A 148 10.95 26.04 0.26
C GLY A 148 9.53 25.50 0.11
N ILE A 149 8.67 25.60 1.14
CA ILE A 149 7.26 25.25 1.00
C ILE A 149 6.57 26.19 0.00
N ALA A 150 5.72 25.61 -0.84
CA ALA A 150 4.93 26.33 -1.82
C ALA A 150 3.49 25.76 -1.93
N GLU A 151 2.61 26.51 -2.56
CA GLU A 151 1.33 25.97 -3.01
C GLU A 151 1.56 24.81 -3.96
N GLN A 152 0.67 23.82 -3.92
CA GLN A 152 0.74 22.55 -4.64
C GLN A 152 1.74 21.52 -4.08
N ASP A 153 2.50 21.80 -3.04
CA ASP A 153 3.26 20.79 -2.32
C ASP A 153 2.33 19.80 -1.58
N GLY A 154 2.80 18.59 -1.40
CA GLY A 154 2.07 17.54 -0.69
C GLY A 154 2.36 17.57 0.82
N VAL A 155 1.39 17.13 1.59
CA VAL A 155 1.51 17.00 3.05
C VAL A 155 0.99 15.65 3.49
N GLU A 156 1.81 14.93 4.26
CA GLU A 156 1.49 13.66 4.89
C GLU A 156 1.48 13.81 6.41
N ASN A 157 0.47 13.26 7.09
CA ASN A 157 0.48 13.13 8.54
C ASN A 157 1.21 11.83 8.92
N ILE A 158 2.47 11.94 9.31
CA ILE A 158 3.32 10.76 9.59
C ILE A 158 3.02 10.10 10.94
N ASP A 159 2.31 10.76 11.85
CA ASP A 159 1.83 10.15 13.09
C ASP A 159 0.53 9.33 12.90
N ARG A 160 -0.05 9.38 11.68
CA ARG A 160 -1.20 8.57 11.23
C ARG A 160 -0.77 7.52 10.23
N ALA A 161 0.38 6.91 10.45
CA ALA A 161 0.91 5.79 9.67
C ALA A 161 1.14 4.58 10.59
N PRO A 162 1.05 3.34 10.09
CA PRO A 162 1.34 2.15 10.89
C PRO A 162 2.83 2.08 11.25
N GLU A 163 3.13 1.57 12.44
CA GLU A 163 4.48 1.20 12.83
C GLU A 163 4.84 -0.16 12.23
N ASN A 164 3.90 -1.12 12.33
CA ASN A 164 4.06 -2.44 11.76
C ASN A 164 2.77 -2.87 11.02
N VAL A 165 2.95 -3.50 9.86
CA VAL A 165 1.89 -4.22 9.13
C VAL A 165 2.31 -5.66 9.00
N THR A 166 1.55 -6.58 9.58
CA THR A 166 1.82 -8.02 9.49
C THR A 166 0.64 -8.72 8.82
N ILE A 167 0.90 -9.39 7.69
CA ILE A 167 -0.07 -10.19 6.94
C ILE A 167 0.49 -11.61 6.86
N THR A 168 -0.13 -12.56 7.57
CA THR A 168 0.42 -13.92 7.70
C THR A 168 -0.66 -14.99 7.68
N GLY A 169 -0.36 -16.13 7.02
CA GLY A 169 -1.28 -17.26 6.93
C GLY A 169 -2.58 -16.96 6.16
N CYS A 170 -2.63 -15.86 5.43
CA CYS A 170 -3.81 -15.45 4.69
C CYS A 170 -3.88 -16.13 3.32
N VAL A 171 -5.11 -16.33 2.82
CA VAL A 171 -5.40 -16.83 1.48
C VAL A 171 -6.13 -15.76 0.70
N THR A 172 -5.65 -15.43 -0.50
CA THR A 172 -6.37 -14.55 -1.44
C THR A 172 -6.66 -15.30 -2.73
N GLY A 173 -7.79 -15.00 -3.38
CA GLY A 173 -8.05 -15.67 -4.64
C GLY A 173 -9.31 -15.19 -5.35
N LYS A 174 -9.36 -15.46 -6.66
CA LYS A 174 -10.48 -15.11 -7.55
C LYS A 174 -10.85 -13.62 -7.51
N ASN A 175 -10.00 -12.77 -6.97
CA ASN A 175 -10.18 -11.33 -6.95
C ASN A 175 -9.87 -10.74 -8.33
N ARG A 176 -10.47 -9.59 -8.60
CA ARG A 176 -10.35 -8.95 -9.91
C ARG A 176 -8.99 -8.30 -10.09
N ALA A 177 -8.44 -7.67 -9.06
CA ALA A 177 -7.21 -6.89 -9.13
C ALA A 177 -6.03 -7.58 -8.42
N ARG A 178 -5.48 -6.96 -7.40
CA ARG A 178 -4.26 -7.41 -6.71
C ARG A 178 -4.58 -8.16 -5.42
N SER A 179 -3.63 -8.93 -4.89
CA SER A 179 -3.80 -9.43 -3.53
C SER A 179 -3.55 -8.30 -2.52
N PHE A 180 -2.37 -7.68 -2.53
CA PHE A 180 -2.05 -6.62 -1.56
C PHE A 180 -1.52 -5.37 -2.26
N LEU A 181 -2.13 -4.23 -1.95
CA LEU A 181 -1.66 -2.89 -2.29
C LEU A 181 -1.16 -2.21 -1.01
N ILE A 182 0.10 -1.77 -1.02
CA ILE A 182 0.77 -1.21 0.15
C ILE A 182 1.36 0.16 -0.21
N SER A 183 0.88 1.20 0.44
CA SER A 183 1.35 2.57 0.29
C SER A 183 1.39 3.24 1.67
N CYS A 184 2.21 2.69 2.58
CA CYS A 184 2.27 3.17 3.95
C CYS A 184 3.70 3.16 4.50
N ARG A 185 3.98 4.03 5.46
CA ARG A 185 5.23 4.00 6.24
C ARG A 185 5.29 2.78 7.13
N GLY A 186 6.45 2.57 7.75
CA GLY A 186 6.69 1.55 8.75
C GLY A 186 7.24 0.24 8.20
N HIS A 187 7.17 -0.79 9.01
CA HIS A 187 7.69 -2.11 8.71
C HIS A 187 6.57 -3.04 8.24
N VAL A 188 6.72 -3.64 7.06
CA VAL A 188 5.70 -4.53 6.47
C VAL A 188 6.23 -5.95 6.40
N ARG A 189 5.48 -6.91 6.93
CA ARG A 189 5.77 -8.35 6.90
C ARG A 189 4.64 -9.09 6.22
N ILE A 190 4.92 -9.68 5.06
CA ILE A 190 3.98 -10.49 4.27
C ILE A 190 4.56 -11.90 4.22
N THR A 191 4.09 -12.79 5.13
CA THR A 191 4.77 -14.05 5.38
C THR A 191 3.84 -15.25 5.42
N GLY A 192 4.21 -16.35 4.73
CA GLY A 192 3.48 -17.61 4.81
C GLY A 192 2.05 -17.55 4.27
N ASN A 193 1.77 -16.71 3.29
CA ASN A 193 0.47 -16.55 2.66
C ASN A 193 0.34 -17.40 1.39
N GLU A 194 -0.89 -17.69 0.98
CA GLU A 194 -1.25 -18.25 -0.31
C GLU A 194 -1.97 -17.19 -1.14
N LEU A 195 -1.31 -16.69 -2.19
CA LEU A 195 -1.77 -15.54 -2.97
C LEU A 195 -2.09 -15.94 -4.41
N HIS A 196 -3.34 -15.75 -4.83
CA HIS A 196 -3.78 -15.94 -6.21
C HIS A 196 -4.34 -14.62 -6.72
N SER A 197 -3.70 -14.02 -7.72
CA SER A 197 -4.09 -12.72 -8.26
C SER A 197 -4.16 -12.70 -9.78
N ASN A 198 -5.02 -11.84 -10.32
CA ASN A 198 -5.06 -11.56 -11.75
C ASN A 198 -4.08 -10.43 -12.15
N GLY A 199 -3.85 -9.47 -11.27
CA GLY A 199 -2.82 -8.45 -11.38
C GLY A 199 -1.54 -8.83 -10.64
N ALA A 200 -0.82 -7.87 -10.10
CA ALA A 200 0.28 -8.13 -9.19
C ALA A 200 -0.21 -8.84 -7.93
N ALA A 201 0.55 -9.79 -7.41
CA ALA A 201 0.23 -10.36 -6.11
C ALA A 201 0.48 -9.32 -5.00
N ILE A 202 1.57 -8.60 -5.10
CA ILE A 202 1.90 -7.53 -4.17
C ILE A 202 2.30 -6.29 -4.99
N TRP A 203 1.64 -5.16 -4.73
CA TRP A 203 2.03 -3.88 -5.28
C TRP A 203 2.36 -2.92 -4.14
N ILE A 204 3.60 -2.43 -4.14
CA ILE A 204 4.07 -1.40 -3.23
C ILE A 204 4.12 -0.10 -4.03
N SER A 205 3.31 0.88 -3.64
CA SER A 205 3.07 2.10 -4.40
C SER A 205 3.23 3.37 -3.56
N GLY A 206 2.75 4.45 -4.07
CA GLY A 206 2.58 5.78 -3.51
C GLY A 206 2.17 6.71 -4.64
N ASP A 207 1.18 7.57 -4.39
CA ASP A 207 0.57 8.40 -5.42
C ASP A 207 0.27 9.80 -4.90
N CYS A 208 0.74 10.81 -5.62
CA CYS A 208 0.43 12.23 -5.38
C CYS A 208 -0.23 12.88 -6.61
N ARG A 209 -0.92 12.09 -7.46
CA ARG A 209 -1.51 12.54 -8.72
C ARG A 209 -2.97 12.21 -8.88
N TYR A 210 -3.39 11.00 -8.52
CA TYR A 210 -4.74 10.51 -8.76
C TYR A 210 -5.46 10.11 -7.48
N TRP A 211 -4.97 9.08 -6.77
CA TRP A 211 -5.57 8.58 -5.53
C TRP A 211 -5.08 9.33 -4.29
N TYR A 212 -3.91 9.94 -4.36
CA TYR A 212 -3.26 10.62 -3.22
C TYR A 212 -3.04 9.69 -2.03
N GLU A 213 -2.64 8.47 -2.32
CA GLU A 213 -2.29 7.46 -1.31
C GLU A 213 -0.83 7.61 -0.89
N SER A 214 -0.59 7.84 0.40
CA SER A 214 0.74 7.93 1.00
C SER A 214 1.04 6.66 1.79
N GLY A 215 2.26 6.27 2.05
CA GLY A 215 3.53 6.93 1.94
C GLY A 215 4.62 5.91 1.57
N PRO A 216 5.92 6.31 1.64
CA PRO A 216 7.01 5.41 1.32
C PRO A 216 7.14 4.29 2.36
N VAL A 217 7.31 3.04 1.91
CA VAL A 217 7.65 1.95 2.82
C VAL A 217 9.10 2.10 3.31
N GLU A 218 9.35 1.80 4.58
CA GLU A 218 10.70 1.87 5.17
C GLU A 218 11.46 0.56 5.06
N ASP A 219 10.79 -0.55 5.43
CA ASP A 219 11.33 -1.91 5.37
C ASP A 219 10.20 -2.90 5.11
N VAL A 220 10.36 -3.68 4.05
CA VAL A 220 9.37 -4.71 3.65
C VAL A 220 10.04 -6.06 3.56
N GLU A 221 9.41 -7.07 4.15
CA GLU A 221 9.76 -8.47 3.99
C GLU A 221 8.59 -9.24 3.39
N VAL A 222 8.85 -9.87 2.24
CA VAL A 222 7.95 -10.81 1.57
C VAL A 222 8.61 -12.18 1.62
N SER A 223 8.18 -13.06 2.54
CA SER A 223 8.91 -14.33 2.74
C SER A 223 8.02 -15.56 2.94
N GLY A 224 8.45 -16.68 2.37
CA GLY A 224 7.80 -17.98 2.57
C GLY A 224 6.38 -18.08 2.01
N ASN A 225 5.99 -17.21 1.07
CA ASN A 225 4.66 -17.23 0.48
C ASN A 225 4.58 -18.20 -0.71
N GLN A 226 3.37 -18.72 -0.97
CA GLN A 226 2.99 -19.40 -2.20
C GLN A 226 2.25 -18.38 -3.08
N ILE A 227 2.79 -18.04 -4.23
CA ILE A 227 2.26 -16.95 -5.06
C ILE A 227 1.95 -17.48 -6.47
N GLU A 228 0.68 -17.47 -6.83
CA GLU A 228 0.22 -17.70 -8.19
C GLU A 228 -0.26 -16.37 -8.78
N CYS A 229 0.45 -15.87 -9.79
CA CYS A 229 0.15 -14.60 -10.42
C CYS A 229 -0.03 -14.77 -11.93
N LYS A 230 -1.23 -14.44 -12.42
CA LYS A 230 -1.57 -14.58 -13.84
C LYS A 230 -1.09 -13.41 -14.69
N ASN A 231 -0.92 -12.23 -14.12
CA ASN A 231 -0.61 -10.98 -14.80
C ASN A 231 -1.43 -10.85 -16.09
N SER A 232 -2.74 -10.72 -15.94
CA SER A 232 -3.73 -10.80 -17.03
C SER A 232 -3.61 -9.69 -18.10
N GLY A 233 -2.61 -8.82 -17.98
CA GLY A 233 -2.29 -7.77 -18.95
C GLY A 233 -3.05 -6.47 -18.74
N ILE A 234 -3.78 -6.32 -17.65
CA ILE A 234 -4.40 -5.04 -17.27
C ILE A 234 -3.34 -4.22 -16.53
N VAL A 235 -2.79 -3.22 -17.21
CA VAL A 235 -1.65 -2.40 -16.73
C VAL A 235 -1.93 -1.75 -15.37
N GLY A 236 -3.17 -1.29 -15.14
CA GLY A 236 -3.55 -0.67 -13.87
C GLY A 236 -3.55 -1.61 -12.65
N TRP A 237 -3.33 -2.92 -12.86
CA TRP A 237 -3.27 -3.92 -11.77
C TRP A 237 -1.89 -4.56 -11.60
N GLY A 238 -0.89 -4.00 -12.27
CA GLY A 238 0.49 -4.46 -12.21
C GLY A 238 0.86 -5.44 -13.31
N THR A 239 2.13 -5.42 -13.67
CA THR A 239 2.73 -6.22 -14.76
C THR A 239 3.66 -7.31 -14.24
N ALA A 240 4.11 -7.20 -13.00
CA ALA A 240 4.98 -8.15 -12.31
C ALA A 240 4.23 -8.92 -11.20
N ALA A 241 4.81 -10.01 -10.69
CA ALA A 241 4.27 -10.67 -9.50
C ALA A 241 4.41 -9.79 -8.26
N VAL A 242 5.57 -9.16 -8.10
CA VAL A 242 5.82 -8.11 -7.11
C VAL A 242 6.13 -6.82 -7.86
N GLU A 243 5.22 -5.86 -7.79
CA GLU A 243 5.33 -4.54 -8.39
C GLU A 243 5.72 -3.54 -7.31
N VAL A 244 6.82 -2.80 -7.49
CA VAL A 244 7.27 -1.73 -6.58
C VAL A 244 7.42 -0.47 -7.41
N VAL A 245 6.30 0.14 -7.73
CA VAL A 245 6.26 1.26 -8.66
C VAL A 245 5.40 2.38 -8.09
N PRO A 246 6.05 3.41 -7.50
CA PRO A 246 5.34 4.64 -7.13
C PRO A 246 4.90 5.39 -8.40
N GLU A 247 3.77 6.07 -8.32
CA GLU A 247 3.14 6.83 -9.41
C GLU A 247 3.89 8.15 -9.68
N LEU A 248 5.17 8.04 -10.06
CA LEU A 248 6.02 9.17 -10.41
C LEU A 248 6.82 8.90 -11.70
N GLU A 249 7.10 9.93 -12.46
CA GLU A 249 7.85 9.80 -13.71
C GLU A 249 9.37 9.77 -13.46
N GLN A 250 9.83 10.69 -12.64
CA GLN A 250 11.24 10.84 -12.29
C GLN A 250 11.36 11.29 -10.83
N SER A 251 12.38 10.81 -10.15
CA SER A 251 12.76 11.30 -8.84
C SER A 251 14.30 11.42 -8.78
N PRO A 252 14.82 12.45 -8.12
CA PRO A 252 16.26 12.59 -7.89
C PRO A 252 16.76 11.62 -6.82
N THR A 253 15.86 11.03 -6.04
CA THR A 253 16.18 10.16 -4.91
C THR A 253 15.35 8.86 -4.94
N TYR A 254 15.61 7.98 -3.98
CA TYR A 254 14.76 6.82 -3.72
C TYR A 254 13.49 7.28 -2.99
N TYR A 255 12.36 6.67 -3.35
CA TYR A 255 11.08 6.87 -2.65
C TYR A 255 10.90 5.82 -1.55
N HIS A 256 11.12 4.54 -1.88
CA HIS A 256 11.01 3.44 -0.93
C HIS A 256 12.37 3.09 -0.28
N GLY A 257 12.31 2.54 0.92
CA GLY A 257 13.47 2.09 1.68
C GLY A 257 14.01 0.74 1.23
N ARG A 258 14.03 -0.24 2.13
CA ARG A 258 14.54 -1.60 1.89
C ARG A 258 13.38 -2.57 1.64
N ILE A 259 13.54 -3.44 0.62
CA ILE A 259 12.56 -4.48 0.29
C ILE A 259 13.28 -5.81 0.12
N VAL A 260 12.83 -6.85 0.82
CA VAL A 260 13.37 -8.22 0.76
C VAL A 260 12.29 -9.18 0.28
N ILE A 261 12.60 -9.95 -0.76
CA ILE A 261 11.75 -11.01 -1.31
C ILE A 261 12.53 -12.31 -1.15
N ASP A 262 12.18 -13.13 -0.13
CA ASP A 262 13.00 -14.24 0.33
C ASP A 262 12.20 -15.55 0.48
N GLY A 263 12.70 -16.63 -0.11
CA GLY A 263 12.19 -17.98 0.14
C GLY A 263 10.74 -18.21 -0.30
N ASN A 264 10.24 -17.43 -1.27
CA ASN A 264 8.89 -17.62 -1.81
C ASN A 264 8.88 -18.65 -2.94
N VAL A 265 7.72 -19.26 -3.16
CA VAL A 265 7.43 -20.06 -4.35
C VAL A 265 6.49 -19.29 -5.27
N PHE A 266 6.93 -19.00 -6.48
CA PHE A 266 6.16 -18.31 -7.49
C PHE A 266 5.72 -19.28 -8.60
N ARG A 267 4.44 -19.27 -8.95
CA ARG A 267 3.90 -19.84 -10.18
C ARG A 267 3.43 -18.72 -11.09
N LYS A 268 4.04 -18.61 -12.27
CA LYS A 268 3.79 -17.49 -13.18
C LYS A 268 3.64 -17.93 -14.61
N SER A 269 2.68 -17.30 -15.29
CA SER A 269 2.48 -17.51 -16.72
C SER A 269 3.04 -16.38 -17.59
N ARG A 270 3.11 -15.14 -17.09
CA ARG A 270 3.48 -13.96 -17.89
C ARG A 270 4.13 -12.85 -17.04
N GLY A 271 4.82 -11.93 -17.75
CA GLY A 271 5.42 -10.72 -17.18
C GLY A 271 6.61 -11.00 -16.27
N PRO A 272 7.32 -9.98 -15.79
CA PRO A 272 8.48 -10.13 -14.93
C PRO A 272 8.11 -10.65 -13.53
N LEU A 273 9.08 -11.25 -12.84
CA LEU A 273 8.94 -11.66 -11.45
C LEU A 273 8.81 -10.43 -10.55
N VAL A 274 9.72 -9.49 -10.72
CA VAL A 274 9.76 -8.24 -9.97
C VAL A 274 9.93 -7.07 -10.95
N HIS A 275 9.16 -6.01 -10.75
CA HIS A 275 9.39 -4.72 -11.37
C HIS A 275 9.50 -3.67 -10.27
N ALA A 276 10.67 -3.04 -10.13
CA ALA A 276 10.94 -2.10 -9.04
C ALA A 276 11.57 -0.79 -9.54
N ARG A 277 11.08 0.34 -9.02
CA ARG A 277 11.58 1.68 -9.31
C ARG A 277 11.74 2.48 -8.03
N TYR A 278 12.83 3.25 -7.95
CA TYR A 278 13.09 4.19 -6.85
C TYR A 278 13.12 3.53 -5.45
N VAL A 279 13.73 2.34 -5.38
CA VAL A 279 13.95 1.57 -4.14
C VAL A 279 15.40 1.70 -3.73
N ARG A 280 15.65 2.08 -2.47
CA ARG A 280 17.02 2.23 -1.97
C ARG A 280 17.78 0.91 -2.00
N GLU A 281 17.15 -0.18 -1.53
CA GLU A 281 17.74 -1.51 -1.48
C GLU A 281 16.68 -2.56 -1.78
N LEU A 282 16.90 -3.38 -2.82
CA LEU A 282 16.05 -4.51 -3.20
C LEU A 282 16.86 -5.79 -3.12
N GLU A 283 16.46 -6.72 -2.27
CA GLU A 283 17.06 -8.03 -2.14
C GLU A 283 16.05 -9.10 -2.60
N VAL A 284 16.42 -9.89 -3.63
CA VAL A 284 15.62 -11.00 -4.16
C VAL A 284 16.44 -12.28 -4.03
N LYS A 285 16.05 -13.16 -3.11
CA LYS A 285 16.89 -14.31 -2.78
C LYS A 285 16.11 -15.58 -2.43
N ASN A 286 16.73 -16.73 -2.66
CA ASN A 286 16.25 -18.04 -2.25
C ASN A 286 14.83 -18.38 -2.74
N ASN A 287 14.34 -17.68 -3.76
CA ASN A 287 12.99 -17.92 -4.29
C ASN A 287 13.03 -19.07 -5.30
N ARG A 288 11.92 -19.80 -5.38
CA ARG A 288 11.69 -20.84 -6.38
C ARG A 288 10.63 -20.34 -7.34
N LEU A 289 10.99 -20.24 -8.61
CA LEU A 289 10.08 -19.82 -9.68
C LEU A 289 9.74 -21.00 -10.57
N ILE A 290 8.46 -21.26 -10.73
CA ILE A 290 7.91 -22.27 -11.65
C ILE A 290 7.19 -21.49 -12.75
N CYS A 291 7.69 -21.57 -14.00
CA CYS A 291 7.15 -20.79 -15.11
C CYS A 291 7.31 -21.50 -16.45
N ALA A 292 6.43 -21.17 -17.40
CA ALA A 292 6.51 -21.68 -18.78
C ALA A 292 7.46 -20.84 -19.67
N ASP A 293 7.79 -19.62 -19.28
CA ASP A 293 8.56 -18.66 -20.06
C ASP A 293 9.70 -18.03 -19.22
N ALA A 294 10.88 -17.94 -19.80
CA ALA A 294 12.03 -17.31 -19.16
C ALA A 294 11.81 -15.82 -18.82
N GLN A 295 10.97 -15.10 -19.56
CA GLN A 295 10.61 -13.72 -19.25
C GLN A 295 9.91 -13.59 -17.89
N ALA A 296 9.22 -14.62 -17.44
CA ALA A 296 8.57 -14.65 -16.13
C ALA A 296 9.56 -14.59 -14.95
N ALA A 297 10.84 -14.82 -15.20
CA ALA A 297 11.91 -14.75 -14.20
C ALA A 297 12.62 -13.39 -14.14
N GLU A 298 12.30 -12.47 -15.03
CA GLU A 298 12.99 -11.18 -15.11
C GLU A 298 12.76 -10.32 -13.87
N ILE A 299 13.83 -9.66 -13.42
CA ILE A 299 13.80 -8.63 -12.39
C ILE A 299 14.14 -7.31 -13.08
N LEU A 300 13.12 -6.50 -13.30
CA LEU A 300 13.25 -5.20 -13.94
C LEU A 300 13.44 -4.14 -12.87
N THR A 301 14.56 -3.41 -12.94
CA THR A 301 14.84 -2.36 -11.96
C THR A 301 15.21 -1.04 -12.63
N ARG A 302 14.77 0.07 -12.02
CA ARG A 302 15.20 1.42 -12.36
C ARG A 302 15.42 2.24 -11.09
N CYS A 303 16.62 2.85 -10.94
CA CYS A 303 16.99 3.59 -9.75
C CYS A 303 16.82 2.73 -8.47
N CYS A 304 17.43 1.53 -8.49
CA CYS A 304 17.42 0.59 -7.36
C CYS A 304 18.80 0.02 -7.13
N THR A 305 19.16 -0.22 -5.87
CA THR A 305 20.30 -1.08 -5.55
C THR A 305 19.78 -2.52 -5.44
N LEU A 306 20.16 -3.40 -6.39
CA LEU A 306 19.65 -4.76 -6.48
C LEU A 306 20.69 -5.78 -5.97
N HIS A 307 20.25 -6.66 -5.07
CA HIS A 307 20.94 -7.88 -4.65
C HIS A 307 20.11 -9.10 -5.04
N ASN A 308 20.52 -9.79 -6.10
CA ASN A 308 19.83 -10.99 -6.62
C ASN A 308 20.72 -12.23 -6.42
N ARG A 309 20.23 -13.23 -5.63
CA ARG A 309 21.04 -14.42 -5.32
C ARG A 309 20.20 -15.66 -4.99
N ASN A 310 20.73 -16.83 -5.32
CA ASN A 310 20.21 -18.14 -4.95
C ASN A 310 18.74 -18.39 -5.36
N ASN A 311 18.23 -17.71 -6.39
CA ASN A 311 16.91 -17.99 -6.93
C ASN A 311 17.00 -19.16 -7.92
N THR A 312 15.99 -20.03 -7.91
CA THR A 312 15.91 -21.19 -8.81
C THR A 312 14.75 -21.03 -9.77
N ILE A 313 14.95 -21.47 -11.02
CA ILE A 313 13.92 -21.41 -12.07
C ILE A 313 13.67 -22.84 -12.53
N GLU A 314 12.42 -23.26 -12.51
CA GLU A 314 11.94 -24.53 -13.03
C GLU A 314 10.96 -24.28 -14.17
N THR A 315 11.18 -24.93 -15.30
CA THR A 315 10.27 -24.84 -16.44
C THR A 315 9.13 -25.83 -16.26
N GLU A 316 7.88 -25.37 -16.32
CA GLU A 316 6.72 -26.27 -16.43
C GLU A 316 6.79 -26.95 -17.81
N THR A 317 6.90 -28.29 -17.79
CA THR A 317 6.88 -29.13 -18.99
C THR A 317 5.45 -29.40 -19.46
#